data_76a51787e6cb14b4bb68083785e5fbf8
#
_entry.id   76a51787e6cb14b4bb68083785e5fbf8
#
_cell.length_a   1.000
_cell.length_b   1.000
_cell.length_c   1.000
_cell.angle_alpha   90.00
_cell.angle_beta   90.00
_cell.angle_gamma   90.00
#
_symmetry.space_group_name_H-M   'P 1'
#
loop_
_entity.id
_entity.type
_entity.pdbx_description
1 polymer ?
#
loop_
_entity_poly.entity_id
_entity_poly.type
_entity_poly.pdbx_seq_one_letter_code
_entity_poly.pdbx_strand_id
1 'polypeptide(L)'
;MTDSETSSLPTVVLFNINGSGMGHMTTCLAYANRLRGRARPVFFSLASAIEMIHEMGFEADYFVSRFWSRATAWEWDRQLALRLGMMFERVRPEVVVFDGTWPYRGLLHAAAAYGMARIVWSDLTLYKQGRRKVPISESNFDLVIHLGELGASFSVEREAVPARKITIPPVTLLKNDELLDRDAARDALSLSRDGRYALFSLGPGNLKDVSDIGRGLIDEVTKRGYTAVWTRAPISANDVPLPERVIPIAVYPLVRYMRAFDIFIAAAGYNACCEVLQAGVPTLFVPNTLVADDQTRRAEMVARAAPAVVSPCETPEQRACAVERLFAIPGGAQAGCPVYDLSGAEHAADEILALIGNRH
;
A
#
# COMPACT_ATOMS: atom_id res chain seq x y z
N MET A 1 23.90 15.63 -6.07
CA MET A 1 24.73 14.42 -5.96
C MET A 1 25.13 14.05 -7.39
N THR A 2 26.40 13.97 -7.68
CA THR A 2 26.92 13.65 -9.01
C THR A 2 26.82 12.13 -9.25
N ASP A 3 26.65 11.69 -10.50
CA ASP A 3 26.54 10.26 -10.89
C ASP A 3 27.64 9.33 -10.33
N SER A 4 28.79 9.89 -9.90
CA SER A 4 29.89 9.13 -9.32
C SER A 4 29.67 8.69 -7.87
N GLU A 5 28.81 9.36 -7.10
CA GLU A 5 28.52 8.98 -5.69
C GLU A 5 27.45 7.89 -5.58
N THR A 6 26.56 7.78 -6.57
CA THR A 6 25.51 6.74 -6.57
C THR A 6 26.03 5.34 -6.93
N SER A 7 27.18 5.23 -7.60
CA SER A 7 27.77 3.94 -7.96
C SER A 7 28.44 3.19 -6.81
N SER A 8 28.65 3.84 -5.65
CA SER A 8 29.25 3.26 -4.44
C SER A 8 28.23 2.78 -3.41
N LEU A 9 26.95 3.13 -3.56
CA LEU A 9 25.91 2.73 -2.62
C LEU A 9 25.48 1.26 -2.82
N PRO A 10 25.20 0.52 -1.73
CA PRO A 10 24.71 -0.85 -1.83
C PRO A 10 23.38 -0.90 -2.55
N THR A 11 23.17 -1.93 -3.38
CA THR A 11 21.92 -2.10 -4.13
C THR A 11 20.91 -2.94 -3.34
N VAL A 12 19.69 -2.44 -3.22
CA VAL A 12 18.55 -3.14 -2.63
C VAL A 12 17.49 -3.36 -3.73
N VAL A 13 17.20 -4.61 -4.05
CA VAL A 13 16.09 -4.94 -4.96
C VAL A 13 14.80 -5.03 -4.16
N LEU A 14 13.79 -4.29 -4.58
CA LEU A 14 12.43 -4.29 -4.01
C LEU A 14 11.50 -5.01 -4.97
N PHE A 15 11.08 -6.21 -4.59
CA PHE A 15 10.20 -7.04 -5.39
C PHE A 15 8.76 -7.01 -4.84
N ASN A 16 7.86 -6.30 -5.52
CA ASN A 16 6.46 -6.23 -5.15
C ASN A 16 5.57 -7.08 -6.06
N ILE A 17 4.60 -7.77 -5.45
CA ILE A 17 3.60 -8.52 -6.20
C ILE A 17 2.52 -7.60 -6.79
N ASN A 18 1.75 -8.13 -7.77
CA ASN A 18 0.52 -7.53 -8.24
C ASN A 18 -0.63 -7.99 -7.33
N GLY A 19 -0.99 -7.16 -6.35
CA GLY A 19 -2.17 -7.39 -5.51
C GLY A 19 -3.48 -7.01 -6.22
N SER A 20 -4.57 -6.95 -5.45
CA SER A 20 -5.86 -6.42 -5.93
C SER A 20 -5.84 -4.90 -6.16
N GLY A 21 -4.81 -4.23 -5.68
CA GLY A 21 -4.54 -2.81 -5.80
C GLY A 21 -3.04 -2.53 -5.73
N MET A 22 -2.68 -1.27 -5.51
CA MET A 22 -1.27 -0.81 -5.50
C MET A 22 -0.55 -1.01 -4.16
N GLY A 23 -1.17 -1.69 -3.17
CA GLY A 23 -0.68 -1.77 -1.79
C GLY A 23 0.77 -2.22 -1.66
N HIS A 24 1.12 -3.36 -2.24
CA HIS A 24 2.49 -3.90 -2.20
C HIS A 24 3.52 -2.97 -2.86
N MET A 25 3.17 -2.35 -3.98
CA MET A 25 4.03 -1.36 -4.62
C MET A 25 4.22 -0.11 -3.73
N THR A 26 3.15 0.37 -3.10
CA THR A 26 3.19 1.51 -2.18
C THR A 26 4.09 1.22 -0.97
N THR A 27 4.02 0.02 -0.39
CA THR A 27 4.90 -0.40 0.71
C THR A 27 6.37 -0.41 0.26
N CYS A 28 6.68 -1.01 -0.90
CA CYS A 28 8.04 -0.99 -1.44
C CYS A 28 8.54 0.43 -1.75
N LEU A 29 7.67 1.32 -2.25
CA LEU A 29 8.01 2.73 -2.48
C LEU A 29 8.28 3.48 -1.16
N ALA A 30 7.54 3.14 -0.09
CA ALA A 30 7.80 3.68 1.24
C ALA A 30 9.22 3.31 1.73
N TYR A 31 9.61 2.05 1.58
CA TYR A 31 10.96 1.60 1.89
C TYR A 31 12.02 2.29 1.01
N ALA A 32 11.77 2.35 -0.30
CA ALA A 32 12.70 3.00 -1.24
C ALA A 32 12.96 4.46 -0.89
N ASN A 33 11.92 5.22 -0.52
CA ASN A 33 12.07 6.60 -0.09
C ASN A 33 12.96 6.75 1.15
N ARG A 34 12.90 5.80 2.13
CA ARG A 34 13.74 5.81 3.33
C ARG A 34 15.15 5.28 3.08
N LEU A 35 15.33 4.48 2.04
CA LEU A 35 16.64 4.00 1.59
C LEU A 35 17.39 5.03 0.72
N ARG A 36 16.70 6.02 0.16
CA ARG A 36 17.28 7.05 -0.73
C ARG A 36 18.49 7.75 -0.06
N GLY A 37 19.62 7.81 -0.78
CA GLY A 37 20.87 8.36 -0.26
C GLY A 37 21.67 7.44 0.67
N ARG A 38 21.10 6.29 1.08
CA ARG A 38 21.74 5.28 1.94
C ARG A 38 21.98 3.96 1.20
N ALA A 39 21.15 3.67 0.22
CA ALA A 39 21.26 2.55 -0.72
C ALA A 39 20.72 2.97 -2.08
N ARG A 40 20.91 2.13 -3.09
CA ARG A 40 20.31 2.24 -4.42
C ARG A 40 19.12 1.28 -4.53
N PRO A 41 17.89 1.76 -4.36
CA PRO A 41 16.70 0.93 -4.59
C PRO A 41 16.48 0.68 -6.08
N VAL A 42 16.23 -0.57 -6.45
CA VAL A 42 15.86 -0.99 -7.81
C VAL A 42 14.65 -1.90 -7.70
N PHE A 43 13.63 -1.67 -8.52
CA PHE A 43 12.38 -2.42 -8.41
C PHE A 43 12.31 -3.59 -9.39
N PHE A 44 11.75 -4.70 -8.93
CA PHE A 44 11.19 -5.76 -9.75
C PHE A 44 9.71 -5.85 -9.44
N SER A 45 8.85 -5.48 -10.40
CA SER A 45 7.43 -5.32 -10.13
C SER A 45 6.57 -6.24 -10.98
N LEU A 46 5.59 -6.89 -10.34
CA LEU A 46 4.51 -7.58 -11.03
C LEU A 46 3.29 -6.68 -11.26
N ALA A 47 3.28 -5.46 -10.72
CA ALA A 47 2.21 -4.51 -10.92
C ALA A 47 2.39 -3.75 -12.25
N SER A 48 1.32 -3.66 -13.04
CA SER A 48 1.35 -2.99 -14.34
C SER A 48 1.55 -1.47 -14.25
N ALA A 49 1.26 -0.86 -13.09
CA ALA A 49 1.45 0.57 -12.84
C ALA A 49 2.93 0.95 -12.57
N ILE A 50 3.86 0.38 -13.34
CA ILE A 50 5.32 0.59 -13.18
C ILE A 50 5.74 2.04 -13.38
N GLU A 51 4.99 2.80 -14.16
CA GLU A 51 5.22 4.22 -14.41
C GLU A 51 5.25 5.04 -13.12
N MET A 52 4.44 4.67 -12.12
CA MET A 52 4.44 5.33 -10.81
C MET A 52 5.78 5.18 -10.08
N ILE A 53 6.50 4.07 -10.29
CA ILE A 53 7.83 3.85 -9.74
C ILE A 53 8.83 4.78 -10.43
N HIS A 54 8.75 4.91 -11.75
CA HIS A 54 9.60 5.81 -12.53
C HIS A 54 9.34 7.28 -12.20
N GLU A 55 8.08 7.69 -12.06
CA GLU A 55 7.71 9.05 -11.66
C GLU A 55 8.26 9.43 -10.27
N MET A 56 8.40 8.45 -9.38
CA MET A 56 9.07 8.64 -8.10
C MET A 56 10.60 8.58 -8.19
N GLY A 57 11.18 8.45 -9.39
CA GLY A 57 12.62 8.52 -9.65
C GLY A 57 13.38 7.24 -9.34
N PHE A 58 12.72 6.07 -9.42
CA PHE A 58 13.37 4.77 -9.22
C PHE A 58 13.45 3.96 -10.52
N GLU A 59 14.50 3.16 -10.65
CA GLU A 59 14.65 2.16 -11.71
C GLU A 59 13.73 0.97 -11.43
N ALA A 60 13.06 0.46 -12.47
CA ALA A 60 12.15 -0.68 -12.31
C ALA A 60 12.14 -1.59 -13.54
N ASP A 61 12.12 -2.90 -13.29
CA ASP A 61 11.83 -3.95 -14.27
C ASP A 61 10.42 -4.48 -14.03
N TYR A 62 9.62 -4.58 -15.10
CA TYR A 62 8.30 -5.21 -15.05
C TYR A 62 8.37 -6.69 -15.45
N PHE A 63 7.61 -7.51 -14.73
CA PHE A 63 7.35 -8.89 -15.12
C PHE A 63 5.87 -9.21 -14.95
N VAL A 64 5.27 -9.87 -15.96
CA VAL A 64 3.84 -10.21 -15.94
C VAL A 64 3.51 -11.11 -14.75
N SER A 65 2.49 -10.74 -13.97
CA SER A 65 2.05 -11.57 -12.85
C SER A 65 1.49 -12.92 -13.33
N ARG A 66 1.58 -13.94 -12.49
CA ARG A 66 1.04 -15.27 -12.79
C ARG A 66 -0.46 -15.23 -13.14
N PHE A 67 -1.20 -14.34 -12.50
CA PHE A 67 -2.65 -14.19 -12.74
C PHE A 67 -2.97 -13.79 -14.19
N TRP A 68 -2.14 -12.93 -14.80
CA TRP A 68 -2.32 -12.47 -16.18
C TRP A 68 -1.54 -13.30 -17.20
N SER A 69 -0.63 -14.15 -16.72
CA SER A 69 0.12 -15.08 -17.55
C SER A 69 -0.76 -16.28 -17.91
N ARG A 70 -0.62 -16.80 -19.14
CA ARG A 70 -1.22 -18.08 -19.54
C ARG A 70 -0.35 -19.29 -19.22
N ALA A 71 0.81 -19.06 -18.60
CA ALA A 71 1.77 -20.12 -18.25
C ALA A 71 1.27 -20.93 -17.04
N THR A 72 1.67 -22.18 -16.98
CA THR A 72 1.51 -23.00 -15.77
C THR A 72 2.32 -22.41 -14.60
N ALA A 73 1.99 -22.79 -13.38
CA ALA A 73 2.73 -22.31 -12.21
C ALA A 73 4.24 -22.59 -12.29
N TRP A 74 4.60 -23.77 -12.78
CA TRP A 74 5.98 -24.20 -12.92
C TRP A 74 6.72 -23.42 -14.02
N GLU A 75 6.11 -23.23 -15.18
CA GLU A 75 6.68 -22.44 -16.27
C GLU A 75 6.89 -20.99 -15.86
N TRP A 76 5.90 -20.41 -15.20
CA TRP A 76 5.97 -19.04 -14.72
C TRP A 76 7.09 -18.87 -13.67
N ASP A 77 7.18 -19.79 -12.69
CA ASP A 77 8.25 -19.75 -11.67
C ASP A 77 9.65 -19.90 -12.30
N ARG A 78 9.81 -20.72 -13.35
CA ARG A 78 11.07 -20.82 -14.11
C ARG A 78 11.42 -19.51 -14.81
N GLN A 79 10.45 -18.89 -15.48
CA GLN A 79 10.65 -17.61 -16.16
C GLN A 79 10.98 -16.51 -15.15
N LEU A 80 10.30 -16.48 -14.01
CA LEU A 80 10.58 -15.57 -12.91
C LEU A 80 12.02 -15.75 -12.42
N ALA A 81 12.47 -16.98 -12.18
CA ALA A 81 13.83 -17.25 -11.74
C ALA A 81 14.88 -16.75 -12.74
N LEU A 82 14.67 -16.99 -14.04
CA LEU A 82 15.56 -16.50 -15.09
C LEU A 82 15.61 -14.98 -15.14
N ARG A 83 14.46 -14.30 -15.09
CA ARG A 83 14.38 -12.83 -15.15
C ARG A 83 15.02 -12.19 -13.92
N LEU A 84 14.77 -12.74 -12.72
CA LEU A 84 15.42 -12.27 -11.49
C LEU A 84 16.94 -12.54 -11.54
N GLY A 85 17.38 -13.71 -12.01
CA GLY A 85 18.79 -14.02 -12.16
C GLY A 85 19.51 -13.01 -13.08
N MET A 86 18.93 -12.70 -14.23
CA MET A 86 19.47 -11.68 -15.15
C MET A 86 19.55 -10.29 -14.49
N MET A 87 18.52 -9.92 -13.72
CA MET A 87 18.52 -8.67 -12.97
C MET A 87 19.61 -8.67 -11.89
N PHE A 88 19.76 -9.75 -11.12
CA PHE A 88 20.75 -9.85 -10.05
C PHE A 88 22.19 -9.74 -10.59
N GLU A 89 22.47 -10.37 -11.73
CA GLU A 89 23.78 -10.21 -12.41
C GLU A 89 24.04 -8.76 -12.85
N ARG A 90 22.98 -8.07 -13.31
CA ARG A 90 23.08 -6.68 -13.78
C ARG A 90 23.27 -5.69 -12.63
N VAL A 91 22.46 -5.80 -11.59
CA VAL A 91 22.39 -4.77 -10.52
C VAL A 91 23.17 -5.15 -9.26
N ARG A 92 23.57 -6.42 -9.13
CA ARG A 92 24.33 -6.99 -8.01
C ARG A 92 23.79 -6.60 -6.64
N PRO A 93 22.55 -7.04 -6.30
CA PRO A 93 21.93 -6.67 -5.05
C PRO A 93 22.66 -7.27 -3.85
N GLU A 94 22.74 -6.50 -2.76
CA GLU A 94 23.16 -6.99 -1.45
C GLU A 94 21.98 -7.50 -0.63
N VAL A 95 20.79 -6.91 -0.86
CA VAL A 95 19.54 -7.33 -0.24
C VAL A 95 18.45 -7.38 -1.30
N VAL A 96 17.59 -8.40 -1.22
CA VAL A 96 16.35 -8.52 -1.99
C VAL A 96 15.18 -8.56 -1.01
N VAL A 97 14.31 -7.57 -1.07
CA VAL A 97 13.09 -7.48 -0.26
C VAL A 97 11.91 -7.91 -1.11
N PHE A 98 11.24 -8.95 -0.70
CA PHE A 98 9.98 -9.40 -1.31
C PHE A 98 8.80 -8.90 -0.47
N ASP A 99 7.93 -8.10 -1.07
CA ASP A 99 6.67 -7.67 -0.46
C ASP A 99 5.49 -8.37 -1.13
N GLY A 100 4.84 -9.23 -0.37
CA GLY A 100 3.73 -10.03 -0.89
C GLY A 100 3.24 -11.11 0.05
N THR A 101 2.00 -11.57 -0.22
CA THR A 101 1.29 -12.53 0.62
C THR A 101 1.97 -13.91 0.64
N TRP A 102 2.52 -14.34 -0.51
CA TRP A 102 3.15 -15.65 -0.67
C TRP A 102 4.41 -15.53 -1.53
N PRO A 103 5.58 -15.86 -0.97
CA PRO A 103 6.80 -15.90 -1.74
C PRO A 103 6.73 -16.93 -2.88
N TYR A 104 7.44 -16.65 -3.96
CA TYR A 104 7.51 -17.52 -5.13
C TYR A 104 8.76 -18.38 -5.10
N ARG A 105 8.64 -19.64 -5.56
CA ARG A 105 9.78 -20.55 -5.71
C ARG A 105 10.83 -19.98 -6.66
N GLY A 106 10.39 -19.30 -7.72
CA GLY A 106 11.29 -18.65 -8.68
C GLY A 106 12.20 -17.60 -8.03
N LEU A 107 11.72 -16.85 -7.04
CA LEU A 107 12.55 -15.93 -6.25
C LEU A 107 13.63 -16.70 -5.47
N LEU A 108 13.25 -17.73 -4.73
CA LEU A 108 14.21 -18.48 -3.92
C LEU A 108 15.26 -19.19 -4.78
N HIS A 109 14.88 -19.71 -5.95
CA HIS A 109 15.82 -20.32 -6.89
C HIS A 109 16.81 -19.28 -7.44
N ALA A 110 16.34 -18.08 -7.82
CA ALA A 110 17.21 -17.01 -8.30
C ALA A 110 18.19 -16.55 -7.19
N ALA A 111 17.67 -16.36 -5.97
CA ALA A 111 18.47 -15.94 -4.84
C ALA A 111 19.53 -16.97 -4.45
N ALA A 112 19.18 -18.25 -4.42
CA ALA A 112 20.10 -19.35 -4.12
C ALA A 112 21.20 -19.48 -5.20
N ALA A 113 20.84 -19.34 -6.48
CA ALA A 113 21.79 -19.37 -7.59
C ALA A 113 22.76 -18.19 -7.57
N TYR A 114 22.28 -17.01 -7.20
CA TYR A 114 23.09 -15.80 -7.06
C TYR A 114 24.00 -15.87 -5.82
N GLY A 115 23.49 -16.35 -4.69
CA GLY A 115 24.23 -16.68 -3.47
C GLY A 115 24.83 -15.52 -2.67
N MET A 116 24.70 -14.27 -3.14
CA MET A 116 25.35 -13.11 -2.53
C MET A 116 24.38 -12.13 -1.85
N ALA A 117 23.08 -12.26 -2.10
CA ALA A 117 22.08 -11.35 -1.52
C ALA A 117 21.43 -11.94 -0.27
N ARG A 118 21.16 -11.10 0.72
CA ARG A 118 20.24 -11.39 1.83
C ARG A 118 18.80 -11.27 1.35
N ILE A 119 17.93 -12.17 1.83
CA ILE A 119 16.54 -12.22 1.40
C ILE A 119 15.63 -11.81 2.56
N VAL A 120 14.81 -10.81 2.31
CA VAL A 120 13.83 -10.26 3.26
C VAL A 120 12.42 -10.53 2.75
N TRP A 121 11.53 -10.96 3.62
CA TRP A 121 10.10 -11.03 3.34
C TRP A 121 9.34 -9.99 4.15
N SER A 122 8.68 -9.07 3.46
CA SER A 122 7.75 -8.09 4.02
C SER A 122 6.33 -8.62 3.87
N ASP A 123 5.63 -8.81 4.99
CA ASP A 123 4.39 -9.55 5.06
C ASP A 123 3.32 -8.79 5.87
N LEU A 124 2.08 -8.80 5.36
CA LEU A 124 0.92 -8.38 6.12
C LEU A 124 0.61 -9.41 7.21
N THR A 125 0.14 -8.97 8.37
CA THR A 125 -0.13 -9.85 9.50
C THR A 125 -1.61 -10.16 9.71
N LEU A 126 -2.50 -9.27 9.27
CA LEU A 126 -3.93 -9.38 9.53
C LEU A 126 -4.65 -10.13 8.41
N TYR A 127 -4.70 -11.46 8.55
CA TYR A 127 -5.41 -12.35 7.65
C TYR A 127 -6.68 -12.90 8.27
N LYS A 128 -7.69 -13.19 7.44
CA LYS A 128 -8.87 -13.94 7.86
C LYS A 128 -8.49 -15.35 8.30
N GLN A 129 -9.14 -15.85 9.34
CA GLN A 129 -8.90 -17.18 9.88
C GLN A 129 -8.97 -18.24 8.77
N GLY A 130 -7.98 -19.12 8.71
CA GLY A 130 -7.88 -20.21 7.74
C GLY A 130 -7.57 -19.80 6.29
N ARG A 131 -7.40 -18.52 6.01
CA ARG A 131 -7.08 -18.01 4.66
C ARG A 131 -5.58 -17.99 4.34
N ARG A 132 -4.72 -18.05 5.35
CA ARG A 132 -3.27 -18.07 5.16
C ARG A 132 -2.74 -19.51 5.16
N LYS A 133 -2.32 -20.01 4.01
CA LYS A 133 -1.49 -21.21 3.88
C LYS A 133 -0.23 -20.82 3.14
N VAL A 134 0.87 -20.62 3.86
CA VAL A 134 2.17 -20.28 3.27
C VAL A 134 2.87 -21.57 2.85
N PRO A 135 3.05 -21.83 1.55
CA PRO A 135 3.66 -23.06 1.06
C PRO A 135 5.19 -23.08 1.17
N ILE A 136 5.79 -21.97 1.62
CA ILE A 136 7.24 -21.76 1.71
C ILE A 136 7.57 -21.44 3.16
N SER A 137 8.60 -22.11 3.69
CA SER A 137 9.08 -21.88 5.05
C SER A 137 9.71 -20.49 5.18
N GLU A 138 9.41 -19.80 6.27
CA GLU A 138 10.06 -18.54 6.66
C GLU A 138 11.58 -18.70 6.82
N SER A 139 12.05 -19.93 7.07
CA SER A 139 13.47 -20.29 7.15
C SER A 139 14.29 -20.02 5.88
N ASN A 140 13.63 -19.74 4.76
CA ASN A 140 14.32 -19.36 3.53
C ASN A 140 14.69 -17.86 3.49
N PHE A 141 14.39 -17.10 4.54
CA PHE A 141 14.63 -15.66 4.61
C PHE A 141 15.59 -15.34 5.74
N ASP A 142 16.44 -14.34 5.54
CA ASP A 142 17.33 -13.79 6.57
C ASP A 142 16.54 -12.93 7.57
N LEU A 143 15.48 -12.28 7.08
CA LEU A 143 14.60 -11.42 7.88
C LEU A 143 13.15 -11.52 7.37
N VAL A 144 12.21 -11.62 8.31
CA VAL A 144 10.77 -11.45 8.05
C VAL A 144 10.30 -10.18 8.75
N ILE A 145 9.77 -9.25 7.98
CA ILE A 145 9.20 -7.98 8.48
C ILE A 145 7.68 -8.12 8.50
N HIS A 146 7.10 -8.14 9.67
CA HIS A 146 5.66 -8.08 9.86
C HIS A 146 5.20 -6.63 9.89
N LEU A 147 4.37 -6.24 8.92
CA LEU A 147 3.75 -4.92 8.89
C LEU A 147 2.71 -4.83 10.00
N GLY A 148 2.99 -4.00 10.99
CA GLY A 148 2.10 -3.80 12.12
C GLY A 148 0.84 -3.03 11.75
N GLU A 149 -0.25 -3.36 12.42
CA GLU A 149 -1.51 -2.64 12.38
C GLU A 149 -1.48 -1.46 13.38
N LEU A 150 -2.56 -0.67 13.42
CA LEU A 150 -2.67 0.45 14.37
C LEU A 150 -2.39 0.00 15.81
N GLY A 151 -1.49 0.72 16.48
CA GLY A 151 -1.04 0.42 17.84
C GLY A 151 0.14 -0.55 17.93
N ALA A 152 0.59 -1.11 16.79
CA ALA A 152 1.84 -1.88 16.78
C ALA A 152 3.04 -0.95 17.00
N SER A 153 4.01 -1.43 17.79
CA SER A 153 5.31 -0.81 17.98
C SER A 153 6.41 -1.73 17.46
N PHE A 154 7.59 -1.16 17.23
CA PHE A 154 8.75 -1.97 16.85
C PHE A 154 9.04 -3.05 17.91
N SER A 155 9.16 -4.29 17.47
CA SER A 155 9.54 -5.41 18.33
C SER A 155 10.29 -6.48 17.53
N VAL A 156 11.15 -7.22 18.25
CA VAL A 156 11.90 -8.37 17.71
C VAL A 156 11.38 -9.63 18.38
N GLU A 157 10.95 -10.61 17.59
CA GLU A 157 10.52 -11.90 18.11
C GLU A 157 11.73 -12.69 18.61
N ARG A 158 11.71 -13.07 19.91
CA ARG A 158 12.86 -13.73 20.57
C ARG A 158 13.03 -15.20 20.22
N GLU A 159 11.97 -15.87 19.77
CA GLU A 159 11.95 -17.32 19.50
C GLU A 159 12.11 -17.68 18.01
N ALA A 160 12.39 -16.71 17.16
CA ALA A 160 12.46 -16.94 15.73
C ALA A 160 13.77 -17.62 15.33
N VAL A 161 13.72 -18.92 15.08
CA VAL A 161 14.79 -19.69 14.45
C VAL A 161 14.16 -20.50 13.33
N PRO A 162 14.67 -20.46 12.11
CA PRO A 162 15.96 -19.93 11.66
C PRO A 162 15.93 -18.49 11.09
N ALA A 163 14.77 -17.87 10.88
CA ALA A 163 14.68 -16.49 10.37
C ALA A 163 14.52 -15.48 11.52
N ARG A 164 15.23 -14.35 11.45
CA ARG A 164 14.96 -13.22 12.33
C ARG A 164 13.61 -12.60 11.95
N LYS A 165 12.74 -12.36 12.94
CA LYS A 165 11.42 -11.76 12.75
C LYS A 165 11.29 -10.47 13.53
N ILE A 166 10.72 -9.47 12.90
CA ILE A 166 10.41 -8.19 13.52
C ILE A 166 8.98 -7.77 13.18
N THR A 167 8.35 -7.05 14.09
CA THR A 167 7.13 -6.28 13.79
C THR A 167 7.50 -4.81 13.78
N ILE A 168 7.07 -4.09 12.77
CA ILE A 168 7.28 -2.64 12.63
C ILE A 168 5.96 -1.89 12.84
N PRO A 169 5.99 -0.60 13.24
CA PRO A 169 4.81 0.25 13.21
C PRO A 169 4.14 0.30 11.82
N PRO A 170 2.92 0.83 11.71
CA PRO A 170 2.29 1.06 10.42
C PRO A 170 3.18 1.82 9.44
N VAL A 171 3.12 1.43 8.15
CA VAL A 171 3.95 1.98 7.08
C VAL A 171 3.18 3.04 6.31
N THR A 172 3.79 4.22 6.11
CA THR A 172 3.28 5.27 5.24
C THR A 172 4.30 5.62 4.15
N LEU A 173 3.78 5.92 2.95
CA LEU A 173 4.64 6.28 1.81
C LEU A 173 5.32 7.63 2.02
N LEU A 174 4.56 8.64 2.44
CA LEU A 174 5.03 10.00 2.68
C LEU A 174 5.20 10.27 4.18
N LYS A 175 6.05 11.23 4.53
CA LYS A 175 6.10 11.82 5.86
C LYS A 175 4.99 12.86 6.04
N ASN A 176 4.68 13.22 7.28
CA ASN A 176 3.59 14.17 7.58
C ASN A 176 3.82 15.57 6.99
N ASP A 177 5.06 16.00 6.89
CA ASP A 177 5.48 17.29 6.32
C ASP A 177 5.44 17.31 4.77
N GLU A 178 5.32 16.14 4.14
CA GLU A 178 5.17 16.01 2.69
C GLU A 178 3.69 16.09 2.24
N LEU A 179 2.73 16.04 3.17
CA LEU A 179 1.31 16.19 2.88
C LEU A 179 0.98 17.67 2.66
N LEU A 180 0.25 17.96 1.59
CA LEU A 180 -0.25 19.30 1.35
C LEU A 180 -1.32 19.69 2.40
N ASP A 181 -1.33 20.95 2.79
CA ASP A 181 -2.46 21.50 3.53
C ASP A 181 -3.73 21.56 2.65
N ARG A 182 -4.86 21.91 3.26
CA ARG A 182 -6.18 21.92 2.57
C ARG A 182 -6.16 22.79 1.31
N ASP A 183 -5.65 24.00 1.41
CA ASP A 183 -5.72 24.97 0.33
C ASP A 183 -4.76 24.62 -0.80
N ALA A 184 -3.52 24.27 -0.46
CA ALA A 184 -2.53 23.81 -1.44
C ALA A 184 -2.97 22.52 -2.15
N ALA A 185 -3.60 21.58 -1.43
CA ALA A 185 -4.13 20.37 -2.02
C ALA A 185 -5.31 20.66 -2.97
N ARG A 186 -6.20 21.58 -2.61
CA ARG A 186 -7.32 22.01 -3.48
C ARG A 186 -6.84 22.72 -4.72
N ASP A 187 -5.91 23.64 -4.59
CA ASP A 187 -5.31 24.34 -5.72
C ASP A 187 -4.64 23.34 -6.69
N ALA A 188 -3.86 22.38 -6.16
CA ALA A 188 -3.21 21.35 -6.97
C ALA A 188 -4.20 20.44 -7.71
N LEU A 189 -5.39 20.23 -7.15
CA LEU A 189 -6.46 19.41 -7.76
C LEU A 189 -7.45 20.27 -8.58
N SER A 190 -7.25 21.57 -8.71
CA SER A 190 -8.17 22.52 -9.34
C SER A 190 -9.58 22.49 -8.74
N LEU A 191 -9.67 22.28 -7.43
CA LEU A 191 -10.90 22.32 -6.65
C LEU A 191 -11.13 23.68 -6.01
N SER A 192 -12.38 24.15 -5.95
CA SER A 192 -12.71 25.40 -5.25
C SER A 192 -12.40 25.30 -3.76
N ARG A 193 -11.82 26.37 -3.19
CA ARG A 193 -11.51 26.43 -1.75
C ARG A 193 -12.74 26.37 -0.87
N ASP A 194 -13.88 26.90 -1.34
CA ASP A 194 -15.15 26.96 -0.61
C ASP A 194 -16.06 25.75 -0.86
N GLY A 195 -15.67 24.85 -1.76
CA GLY A 195 -16.43 23.64 -2.09
C GLY A 195 -16.46 22.62 -0.94
N ARG A 196 -17.46 21.74 -0.96
CA ARG A 196 -17.56 20.58 -0.08
C ARG A 196 -17.32 19.32 -0.92
N TYR A 197 -16.29 18.55 -0.57
CA TYR A 197 -15.83 17.43 -1.38
C TYR A 197 -15.79 16.13 -0.60
N ALA A 198 -16.41 15.09 -1.18
CA ALA A 198 -16.33 13.72 -0.71
C ALA A 198 -15.40 12.92 -1.64
N LEU A 199 -14.27 12.45 -1.11
CA LEU A 199 -13.34 11.59 -1.85
C LEU A 199 -13.81 10.14 -1.84
N PHE A 200 -13.72 9.46 -2.99
CA PHE A 200 -14.05 8.05 -3.16
C PHE A 200 -12.83 7.25 -3.64
N SER A 201 -12.49 6.18 -2.90
CA SER A 201 -11.47 5.20 -3.25
C SER A 201 -11.90 3.80 -2.80
N LEU A 202 -12.85 3.19 -3.51
CA LEU A 202 -13.42 1.88 -3.17
C LEU A 202 -12.62 0.69 -3.72
N GLY A 203 -11.41 0.96 -4.23
CA GLY A 203 -10.54 -0.01 -4.87
C GLY A 203 -10.71 -0.05 -6.39
N PRO A 204 -9.82 -0.76 -7.11
CA PRO A 204 -9.77 -0.75 -8.57
C PRO A 204 -10.90 -1.54 -9.27
N GLY A 205 -11.86 -2.11 -8.54
CA GLY A 205 -12.93 -2.91 -9.11
C GLY A 205 -12.52 -4.29 -9.64
N ASN A 206 -11.26 -4.67 -9.54
CA ASN A 206 -10.72 -5.90 -10.14
C ASN A 206 -11.24 -7.19 -9.48
N LEU A 207 -11.69 -7.14 -8.22
CA LEU A 207 -12.18 -8.30 -7.47
C LEU A 207 -13.66 -8.22 -7.11
N LYS A 208 -14.21 -7.03 -6.95
CA LYS A 208 -15.62 -6.79 -6.60
C LYS A 208 -16.13 -5.62 -7.42
N ASP A 209 -17.26 -5.80 -8.07
CA ASP A 209 -17.97 -4.65 -8.66
C ASP A 209 -18.51 -3.76 -7.55
N VAL A 210 -17.97 -2.56 -7.44
CA VAL A 210 -18.36 -1.54 -6.48
C VAL A 210 -19.28 -0.47 -7.05
N SER A 211 -19.73 -0.64 -8.30
CA SER A 211 -20.49 0.37 -9.04
C SER A 211 -21.80 0.73 -8.35
N ASP A 212 -22.57 -0.26 -7.86
CA ASP A 212 -23.84 -0.02 -7.17
C ASP A 212 -23.66 0.62 -5.80
N ILE A 213 -22.67 0.14 -5.04
CA ILE A 213 -22.33 0.73 -3.73
C ILE A 213 -21.86 2.17 -3.94
N GLY A 214 -20.95 2.38 -4.91
CA GLY A 214 -20.42 3.69 -5.24
C GLY A 214 -21.51 4.67 -5.67
N ARG A 215 -22.39 4.29 -6.62
CA ARG A 215 -23.51 5.13 -7.05
C ARG A 215 -24.41 5.53 -5.89
N GLY A 216 -24.82 4.56 -5.07
CA GLY A 216 -25.69 4.83 -3.93
C GLY A 216 -25.05 5.76 -2.89
N LEU A 217 -23.74 5.63 -2.63
CA LEU A 217 -23.02 6.52 -1.72
C LEU A 217 -22.81 7.92 -2.34
N ILE A 218 -22.56 8.02 -3.66
CA ILE A 218 -22.51 9.29 -4.38
C ILE A 218 -23.85 10.03 -4.22
N ASP A 219 -24.98 9.35 -4.39
CA ASP A 219 -26.31 9.94 -4.23
C ASP A 219 -26.50 10.44 -2.79
N GLU A 220 -26.11 9.69 -1.78
CA GLU A 220 -26.25 10.07 -0.39
C GLU A 220 -25.43 11.30 0.00
N VAL A 221 -24.18 11.42 -0.46
CA VAL A 221 -23.34 12.61 -0.18
C VAL A 221 -23.81 13.82 -0.99
N THR A 222 -24.27 13.62 -2.24
CA THR A 222 -24.77 14.70 -3.09
C THR A 222 -26.04 15.33 -2.54
N LYS A 223 -26.97 14.53 -2.00
CA LYS A 223 -28.17 15.03 -1.29
C LYS A 223 -27.82 15.96 -0.13
N ARG A 224 -26.62 15.86 0.42
CA ARG A 224 -26.10 16.68 1.54
C ARG A 224 -25.23 17.84 1.08
N GLY A 225 -25.20 18.12 -0.22
CA GLY A 225 -24.50 19.26 -0.82
C GLY A 225 -22.98 19.06 -0.99
N TYR A 226 -22.51 17.78 -1.04
CA TYR A 226 -21.11 17.47 -1.33
C TYR A 226 -20.94 17.10 -2.81
N THR A 227 -19.84 17.53 -3.39
CA THR A 227 -19.39 17.07 -4.70
C THR A 227 -18.57 15.80 -4.52
N ALA A 228 -18.95 14.74 -5.20
CA ALA A 228 -18.19 13.49 -5.21
C ALA A 228 -16.96 13.63 -6.11
N VAL A 229 -15.81 13.21 -5.59
CA VAL A 229 -14.54 13.11 -6.32
C VAL A 229 -14.08 11.67 -6.28
N TRP A 230 -13.87 11.08 -7.44
CA TRP A 230 -13.56 9.65 -7.57
C TRP A 230 -12.12 9.43 -8.02
N THR A 231 -11.36 8.61 -7.27
CA THR A 231 -10.01 8.25 -7.68
C THR A 231 -10.01 7.16 -8.72
N ARG A 232 -9.26 7.36 -9.80
CA ARG A 232 -8.91 6.32 -10.77
C ARG A 232 -7.53 5.79 -10.43
N ALA A 233 -7.46 4.55 -9.94
CA ALA A 233 -6.18 3.92 -9.66
C ALA A 233 -5.45 3.59 -10.98
N PRO A 234 -4.13 3.85 -11.11
CA PRO A 234 -3.36 3.54 -12.32
C PRO A 234 -3.40 2.06 -12.72
N ILE A 235 -3.68 1.17 -11.76
CA ILE A 235 -3.80 -0.29 -11.97
C ILE A 235 -5.23 -0.73 -12.30
N SER A 236 -6.21 0.17 -12.40
CA SER A 236 -7.59 -0.20 -12.65
C SER A 236 -7.76 -0.77 -14.06
N ALA A 237 -8.21 -2.02 -14.15
CA ALA A 237 -8.49 -2.68 -15.42
C ALA A 237 -9.83 -2.25 -16.01
N ASN A 238 -10.75 -1.75 -15.18
CA ASN A 238 -12.11 -1.39 -15.58
C ASN A 238 -12.41 0.06 -15.17
N ASP A 239 -12.79 0.87 -16.13
CA ASP A 239 -13.38 2.18 -15.86
C ASP A 239 -14.80 1.99 -15.31
N VAL A 240 -14.98 2.33 -14.03
CA VAL A 240 -16.32 2.40 -13.45
C VAL A 240 -17.05 3.57 -14.11
N PRO A 241 -18.21 3.34 -14.76
CA PRO A 241 -18.99 4.43 -15.32
C PRO A 241 -19.43 5.38 -14.19
N LEU A 242 -18.94 6.61 -14.23
CA LEU A 242 -19.25 7.64 -13.25
C LEU A 242 -20.36 8.54 -13.76
N PRO A 243 -21.31 8.99 -12.89
CA PRO A 243 -22.24 10.05 -13.23
C PRO A 243 -21.48 11.33 -13.64
N GLU A 244 -22.03 12.12 -14.60
CA GLU A 244 -21.41 13.36 -15.10
C GLU A 244 -21.05 14.38 -13.99
N ARG A 245 -21.78 14.35 -12.88
CA ARG A 245 -21.57 15.22 -11.72
C ARG A 245 -20.37 14.85 -10.84
N VAL A 246 -19.70 13.72 -11.12
CA VAL A 246 -18.55 13.22 -10.34
C VAL A 246 -17.27 13.71 -10.99
N ILE A 247 -16.38 14.28 -10.18
CA ILE A 247 -15.06 14.73 -10.64
C ILE A 247 -14.09 13.54 -10.57
N PRO A 248 -13.60 13.03 -11.70
CA PRO A 248 -12.55 12.01 -11.68
C PRO A 248 -11.19 12.65 -11.39
N ILE A 249 -10.38 12.01 -10.53
CA ILE A 249 -8.98 12.37 -10.33
C ILE A 249 -8.08 11.15 -10.52
N ALA A 250 -6.89 11.38 -11.07
CA ALA A 250 -5.84 10.37 -11.23
C ALA A 250 -4.54 10.95 -10.66
N VAL A 251 -4.34 10.82 -9.36
CA VAL A 251 -3.15 11.33 -8.66
C VAL A 251 -2.52 10.23 -7.82
N TYR A 252 -1.19 10.24 -7.74
CA TYR A 252 -0.42 9.34 -6.90
C TYR A 252 0.78 10.09 -6.30
N PRO A 253 1.09 9.90 -5.03
CA PRO A 253 0.30 9.19 -4.01
C PRO A 253 -0.91 10.01 -3.54
N LEU A 254 -2.04 9.32 -3.32
CA LEU A 254 -3.31 9.96 -2.95
C LEU A 254 -3.21 10.71 -1.62
N VAL A 255 -2.50 10.14 -0.65
CA VAL A 255 -2.37 10.70 0.70
C VAL A 255 -1.84 12.14 0.70
N ARG A 256 -1.02 12.52 -0.27
CA ARG A 256 -0.51 13.89 -0.42
C ARG A 256 -1.62 14.94 -0.50
N TYR A 257 -2.75 14.57 -1.09
CA TYR A 257 -3.87 15.46 -1.41
C TYR A 257 -5.10 15.23 -0.53
N MET A 258 -5.08 14.25 0.37
CA MET A 258 -6.27 13.84 1.12
C MET A 258 -6.88 14.97 1.94
N ARG A 259 -6.08 15.92 2.43
CA ARG A 259 -6.57 17.08 3.19
C ARG A 259 -7.40 18.08 2.37
N ALA A 260 -7.45 17.94 1.03
CA ALA A 260 -8.37 18.69 0.17
C ALA A 260 -9.84 18.38 0.46
N PHE A 261 -10.13 17.22 1.00
CA PHE A 261 -11.47 16.63 1.12
C PHE A 261 -12.01 16.75 2.53
N ASP A 262 -13.32 16.89 2.63
CA ASP A 262 -14.01 17.01 3.92
C ASP A 262 -14.34 15.65 4.51
N ILE A 263 -14.59 14.67 3.65
CA ILE A 263 -14.84 13.25 4.01
C ILE A 263 -14.20 12.33 2.99
N PHE A 264 -13.88 11.11 3.43
CA PHE A 264 -13.33 10.07 2.60
C PHE A 264 -14.19 8.79 2.67
N ILE A 265 -14.45 8.16 1.55
CA ILE A 265 -15.16 6.88 1.43
C ILE A 265 -14.22 5.89 0.75
N ALA A 266 -13.79 4.88 1.49
CA ALA A 266 -12.67 4.03 1.08
C ALA A 266 -12.88 2.55 1.37
N ALA A 267 -12.25 1.69 0.56
CA ALA A 267 -11.98 0.33 0.98
C ALA A 267 -10.94 0.33 2.12
N ALA A 268 -11.01 -0.68 3.02
CA ALA A 268 -10.13 -0.74 4.19
C ALA A 268 -8.83 -1.53 3.92
N GLY A 269 -8.16 -1.26 2.79
CA GLY A 269 -6.84 -1.78 2.53
C GLY A 269 -5.80 -1.23 3.51
N TYR A 270 -4.68 -1.93 3.70
CA TYR A 270 -3.64 -1.56 4.67
C TYR A 270 -3.18 -0.10 4.51
N ASN A 271 -2.74 0.28 3.29
CA ASN A 271 -2.24 1.63 3.06
C ASN A 271 -3.35 2.69 3.25
N ALA A 272 -4.58 2.43 2.76
CA ALA A 272 -5.68 3.39 2.93
C ALA A 272 -5.98 3.66 4.42
N CYS A 273 -5.90 2.64 5.27
CA CYS A 273 -6.04 2.80 6.71
C CYS A 273 -4.90 3.63 7.33
N CYS A 274 -3.65 3.36 6.94
CA CYS A 274 -2.49 4.15 7.38
C CYS A 274 -2.59 5.62 6.90
N GLU A 275 -3.02 5.84 5.67
CA GLU A 275 -3.22 7.18 5.08
C GLU A 275 -4.33 7.97 5.79
N VAL A 276 -5.42 7.30 6.19
CA VAL A 276 -6.48 7.93 7.00
C VAL A 276 -5.97 8.38 8.36
N LEU A 277 -5.16 7.54 9.02
CA LEU A 277 -4.54 7.91 10.29
C LEU A 277 -3.60 9.11 10.14
N GLN A 278 -2.89 9.20 9.01
CA GLN A 278 -1.94 10.25 8.71
C GLN A 278 -2.63 11.57 8.32
N ALA A 279 -3.65 11.50 7.46
CA ALA A 279 -4.33 12.68 6.92
C ALA A 279 -5.38 13.26 7.90
N GLY A 280 -5.97 12.42 8.78
CA GLY A 280 -6.98 12.81 9.75
C GLY A 280 -8.36 13.15 9.15
N VAL A 281 -8.66 12.67 7.94
CA VAL A 281 -9.93 12.95 7.24
C VAL A 281 -11.03 12.03 7.76
N PRO A 282 -12.22 12.55 8.14
CA PRO A 282 -13.37 11.71 8.51
C PRO A 282 -13.69 10.69 7.42
N THR A 283 -13.76 9.40 7.79
CA THR A 283 -13.75 8.33 6.80
C THR A 283 -14.90 7.33 7.01
N LEU A 284 -15.56 6.95 5.91
CA LEU A 284 -16.41 5.76 5.86
C LEU A 284 -15.64 4.62 5.18
N PHE A 285 -15.31 3.59 5.95
CA PHE A 285 -14.74 2.37 5.42
C PHE A 285 -15.84 1.41 4.91
N VAL A 286 -15.66 0.97 3.66
CA VAL A 286 -16.45 -0.09 3.02
C VAL A 286 -15.51 -1.28 2.76
N PRO A 287 -15.37 -2.21 3.72
CA PRO A 287 -14.39 -3.29 3.63
C PRO A 287 -14.66 -4.24 2.44
N ASN A 288 -13.60 -4.63 1.74
CA ASN A 288 -13.69 -5.69 0.74
C ASN A 288 -13.57 -7.07 1.40
N THR A 289 -14.67 -7.83 1.38
CA THR A 289 -14.75 -9.14 2.03
C THR A 289 -14.21 -10.29 1.18
N LEU A 290 -13.87 -10.08 -0.10
CA LEU A 290 -13.40 -11.13 -1.01
C LEU A 290 -11.89 -11.40 -0.92
N VAL A 291 -11.11 -10.50 -0.30
CA VAL A 291 -9.67 -10.68 -0.12
C VAL A 291 -9.34 -11.54 1.10
N ALA A 292 -8.13 -12.10 1.13
CA ALA A 292 -7.63 -12.89 2.27
C ALA A 292 -7.31 -12.02 3.49
N ASP A 293 -6.93 -10.77 3.25
CA ASP A 293 -6.72 -9.70 4.21
C ASP A 293 -8.01 -9.37 4.98
N ASP A 294 -7.94 -9.24 6.32
CA ASP A 294 -9.11 -8.94 7.15
C ASP A 294 -9.38 -7.43 7.23
N GLN A 295 -9.89 -6.89 6.14
CA GLN A 295 -10.20 -5.47 6.04
C GLN A 295 -11.27 -5.01 7.03
N THR A 296 -12.23 -5.87 7.39
CA THR A 296 -13.26 -5.52 8.36
C THR A 296 -12.67 -5.26 9.73
N ARG A 297 -11.84 -6.19 10.21
CA ARG A 297 -11.16 -6.03 11.50
C ARG A 297 -10.23 -4.82 11.52
N ARG A 298 -9.48 -4.58 10.44
CA ARG A 298 -8.62 -3.39 10.32
C ARG A 298 -9.41 -2.10 10.39
N ALA A 299 -10.51 -2.00 9.63
CA ALA A 299 -11.39 -0.84 9.66
C ALA A 299 -11.96 -0.56 11.05
N GLU A 300 -12.38 -1.62 11.77
CA GLU A 300 -12.88 -1.50 13.13
C GLU A 300 -11.80 -1.03 14.11
N MET A 301 -10.56 -1.48 13.96
CA MET A 301 -9.42 -1.00 14.77
C MET A 301 -9.20 0.50 14.54
N VAL A 302 -9.19 0.95 13.29
CA VAL A 302 -9.02 2.36 12.95
C VAL A 302 -10.21 3.20 13.45
N ALA A 303 -11.45 2.72 13.31
CA ALA A 303 -12.64 3.44 13.73
C ALA A 303 -12.76 3.63 15.26
N ARG A 304 -12.02 2.85 16.06
CA ARG A 304 -11.93 3.07 17.52
C ARG A 304 -10.99 4.21 17.90
N ALA A 305 -10.11 4.61 16.99
CA ALA A 305 -9.01 5.52 17.26
C ALA A 305 -9.04 6.79 16.41
N ALA A 306 -9.67 6.76 15.26
CA ALA A 306 -9.77 7.86 14.31
C ALA A 306 -11.24 8.19 13.98
N PRO A 307 -11.54 9.38 13.42
CA PRO A 307 -12.89 9.76 13.01
C PRO A 307 -13.37 8.91 11.82
N ALA A 308 -13.80 7.69 12.10
CA ALA A 308 -14.21 6.75 11.06
C ALA A 308 -15.47 5.95 11.41
N VAL A 309 -16.19 5.56 10.37
CA VAL A 309 -17.37 4.68 10.39
C VAL A 309 -17.07 3.45 9.55
N VAL A 310 -17.55 2.29 9.96
CA VAL A 310 -17.44 1.04 9.18
C VAL A 310 -18.82 0.57 8.80
N SER A 311 -19.04 0.27 7.52
CA SER A 311 -20.27 -0.31 7.00
C SER A 311 -20.01 -1.06 5.69
N PRO A 312 -20.66 -2.22 5.46
CA PRO A 312 -20.60 -2.90 4.17
C PRO A 312 -21.31 -2.15 3.05
N CYS A 313 -22.25 -1.24 3.38
CA CYS A 313 -23.01 -0.41 2.45
C CYS A 313 -23.76 -1.18 1.34
N GLU A 314 -24.16 -2.42 1.62
CA GLU A 314 -24.78 -3.30 0.62
C GLU A 314 -26.22 -2.88 0.32
N THR A 315 -26.98 -2.43 1.34
CA THR A 315 -28.36 -1.95 1.14
C THR A 315 -28.48 -0.43 1.16
N PRO A 316 -29.53 0.16 0.57
CA PRO A 316 -29.79 1.60 0.64
C PRO A 316 -29.84 2.13 2.08
N GLU A 317 -30.47 1.39 2.99
CA GLU A 317 -30.61 1.76 4.40
C GLU A 317 -29.23 1.78 5.10
N GLN A 318 -28.39 0.78 4.82
CA GLN A 318 -27.01 0.75 5.34
C GLN A 318 -26.20 1.96 4.83
N ARG A 319 -26.34 2.34 3.56
CA ARG A 319 -25.66 3.50 2.98
C ARG A 319 -26.13 4.80 3.63
N ALA A 320 -27.45 5.01 3.74
CA ALA A 320 -28.01 6.21 4.37
C ALA A 320 -27.56 6.34 5.84
N CYS A 321 -27.67 5.28 6.63
CA CYS A 321 -27.24 5.24 8.01
C CYS A 321 -25.73 5.46 8.17
N ALA A 322 -24.90 4.84 7.33
CA ALA A 322 -23.45 4.99 7.38
C ALA A 322 -23.02 6.44 7.07
N VAL A 323 -23.64 7.06 6.05
CA VAL A 323 -23.37 8.45 5.70
C VAL A 323 -23.87 9.39 6.80
N GLU A 324 -25.04 9.15 7.40
CA GLU A 324 -25.52 9.93 8.54
C GLU A 324 -24.54 9.89 9.71
N ARG A 325 -24.06 8.70 10.07
CA ARG A 325 -23.05 8.53 11.12
C ARG A 325 -21.73 9.23 10.80
N LEU A 326 -21.29 9.19 9.53
CA LEU A 326 -20.08 9.89 9.09
C LEU A 326 -20.22 11.41 9.28
N PHE A 327 -21.37 11.98 8.93
CA PHE A 327 -21.65 13.40 9.08
C PHE A 327 -21.87 13.84 10.53
N ALA A 328 -22.22 12.90 11.42
CA ALA A 328 -22.34 13.16 12.85
C ALA A 328 -20.98 13.22 13.58
N ILE A 329 -19.89 12.83 12.92
CA ILE A 329 -18.53 12.99 13.47
C ILE A 329 -18.25 14.49 13.63
N PRO A 330 -17.89 14.99 14.85
CA PRO A 330 -17.61 16.40 15.08
C PRO A 330 -16.54 16.91 14.09
N GLY A 331 -16.86 18.01 13.43
CA GLY A 331 -16.18 18.46 12.24
C GLY A 331 -14.73 18.86 12.38
N GLY A 332 -14.01 18.56 11.34
CA GLY A 332 -12.72 19.11 10.95
C GLY A 332 -11.58 18.11 11.03
N ALA A 333 -10.90 17.93 9.91
CA ALA A 333 -9.66 17.16 9.75
C ALA A 333 -8.49 17.61 10.68
N GLN A 334 -8.76 18.45 11.68
CA GLN A 334 -7.76 19.08 12.56
C GLN A 334 -8.08 18.98 14.06
N ALA A 335 -9.22 18.41 14.46
CA ALA A 335 -9.54 18.29 15.88
C ALA A 335 -8.77 17.15 16.52
N GLY A 336 -7.50 17.41 16.90
CA GLY A 336 -6.77 16.60 17.89
C GLY A 336 -6.67 15.10 17.59
N CYS A 337 -6.41 14.71 16.34
CA CYS A 337 -6.13 13.31 16.06
C CYS A 337 -4.89 12.88 16.87
N PRO A 338 -4.94 11.77 17.63
CA PRO A 338 -3.77 11.27 18.34
C PRO A 338 -2.60 11.11 17.36
N VAL A 339 -1.40 11.47 17.80
CA VAL A 339 -0.19 11.23 17.02
C VAL A 339 0.09 9.72 17.08
N TYR A 340 -0.11 9.05 15.95
CA TYR A 340 0.21 7.62 15.81
C TYR A 340 1.67 7.47 15.41
N ASP A 341 2.30 6.42 15.92
CA ASP A 341 3.59 5.97 15.39
C ASP A 341 3.36 5.33 14.02
N LEU A 342 3.79 6.02 12.97
CA LEU A 342 3.72 5.61 11.57
C LEU A 342 5.12 5.44 10.96
N SER A 343 6.14 5.21 11.80
CA SER A 343 7.55 5.12 11.42
C SER A 343 7.97 3.75 10.86
N GLY A 344 7.01 2.92 10.46
CA GLY A 344 7.31 1.56 10.00
C GLY A 344 8.26 1.51 8.80
N ALA A 345 8.19 2.48 7.89
CA ALA A 345 9.09 2.53 6.74
C ALA A 345 10.54 2.84 7.14
N GLU A 346 10.74 3.71 8.13
CA GLU A 346 12.04 4.02 8.72
C GLU A 346 12.66 2.78 9.36
N HIS A 347 11.91 2.09 10.23
CA HIS A 347 12.36 0.85 10.86
C HIS A 347 12.70 -0.24 9.83
N ALA A 348 11.86 -0.43 8.81
CA ALA A 348 12.15 -1.39 7.74
C ALA A 348 13.45 -1.05 7.01
N ALA A 349 13.65 0.22 6.65
CA ALA A 349 14.87 0.66 5.96
C ALA A 349 16.12 0.44 6.82
N ASP A 350 16.07 0.75 8.11
CA ASP A 350 17.18 0.54 9.04
C ASP A 350 17.54 -0.94 9.19
N GLU A 351 16.55 -1.81 9.30
CA GLU A 351 16.76 -3.25 9.41
C GLU A 351 17.26 -3.89 8.10
N ILE A 352 16.80 -3.41 6.94
CA ILE A 352 17.31 -3.82 5.63
C ILE A 352 18.79 -3.43 5.51
N LEU A 353 19.17 -2.22 5.91
CA LEU A 353 20.56 -1.75 5.85
C LEU A 353 21.46 -2.48 6.85
N ALA A 354 20.94 -2.87 8.01
CA ALA A 354 21.70 -3.66 9.00
C ALA A 354 22.15 -5.02 8.44
N LEU A 355 21.41 -5.59 7.47
CA LEU A 355 21.82 -6.84 6.81
C LEU A 355 23.02 -6.66 5.86
N ILE A 356 23.27 -5.45 5.36
CA ILE A 356 24.37 -5.15 4.45
C ILE A 356 25.71 -5.16 5.17
N GLY A 357 25.75 -4.61 6.41
CA GLY A 357 26.97 -4.49 7.21
C GLY A 357 27.46 -5.79 7.86
N ASN A 358 26.60 -6.81 7.96
CA ASN A 358 26.89 -8.06 8.66
C ASN A 358 27.38 -9.18 7.72
N ARG A 359 28.31 -8.88 6.79
CA ARG A 359 29.05 -9.91 6.06
C ARG A 359 30.18 -10.45 6.93
N HIS A 360 29.91 -11.49 7.72
CA HIS A 360 30.93 -12.30 8.39
C HIS A 360 30.83 -13.74 7.93
#